data_09d5479559fc3165ea41ce4c10862268
#
_entry.id   09d5479559fc3165ea41ce4c10862268
#
_cell.length_a   1.000
_cell.length_b   1.000
_cell.length_c   1.000
_cell.angle_alpha   90.00
_cell.angle_beta   90.00
_cell.angle_gamma   90.00
#
_symmetry.space_group_name_H-M   'P 1'
#
loop_
_entity.id
_entity.type
_entity.pdbx_description
1 polymer ?
#
loop_
_entity_poly.entity_id
_entity_poly.type
_entity_poly.pdbx_seq_one_letter_code
_entity_poly.pdbx_strand_id
1 'polypeptide(L)'
;MNRSVVIYGSHYGFTERYARWIARELSCPAFPVKSFQVRDLEDYDTIVYGGSLYAGGVVGIRFLLSNWEVLSRKKVILFTCGLADPADPDNVSHIRASLSKSLSPEMMRAIHLYHLRGGIDYGRLNF
;
A
#
# COMPACT_ATOMS: atom_id res chain seq x y z
N MET A 1 4.78 -22.87 2.54
CA MET A 1 4.35 -22.01 3.66
C MET A 1 4.17 -20.59 3.17
N ASN A 2 3.00 -20.01 3.42
CA ASN A 2 2.77 -18.62 3.05
C ASN A 2 3.44 -17.69 4.05
N ARG A 3 4.35 -16.90 3.55
CA ARG A 3 5.01 -15.88 4.36
C ARG A 3 4.61 -14.51 3.82
N SER A 4 4.17 -13.65 4.71
CA SER A 4 3.70 -12.32 4.36
C SER A 4 4.64 -11.26 4.91
N VAL A 5 4.66 -10.11 4.24
CA VAL A 5 5.35 -8.93 4.72
C VAL A 5 4.49 -7.71 4.39
N VAL A 6 4.50 -6.73 5.27
CA VAL A 6 3.86 -5.43 5.01
C VAL A 6 4.96 -4.40 4.80
N ILE A 7 4.88 -3.68 3.69
CA ILE A 7 5.83 -2.62 3.34
C ILE A 7 5.01 -1.35 3.16
N TYR A 8 5.51 -0.23 3.63
CA TYR A 8 4.70 0.99 3.57
C TYR A 8 5.52 2.23 3.27
N GLY A 9 4.87 3.17 2.57
CA GLY A 9 5.36 4.52 2.37
C GLY A 9 4.34 5.49 2.97
N SER A 10 4.72 6.18 4.05
CA SER A 10 3.80 7.03 4.80
C SER A 10 4.23 8.48 4.74
N HIS A 11 3.26 9.37 4.50
CA HIS A 11 3.49 10.80 4.51
C HIS A 11 3.09 11.43 5.86
N TYR A 12 1.95 11.00 6.42
CA TYR A 12 1.42 11.57 7.67
C TYR A 12 1.30 10.57 8.81
N GLY A 13 1.82 9.37 8.65
CA GLY A 13 1.80 8.37 9.71
C GLY A 13 0.57 7.48 9.76
N PHE A 14 -0.52 7.82 9.07
CA PHE A 14 -1.71 6.96 9.06
C PHE A 14 -1.46 5.64 8.34
N THR A 15 -0.74 5.71 7.23
CA THR A 15 -0.41 4.51 6.47
C THR A 15 0.44 3.56 7.33
N GLU A 16 1.39 4.10 8.07
CA GLU A 16 2.21 3.30 8.98
C GLU A 16 1.36 2.61 10.03
N ARG A 17 0.37 3.30 10.59
CA ARG A 17 -0.49 2.73 11.63
C ARG A 17 -1.32 1.59 11.08
N TYR A 18 -1.90 1.76 9.89
CA TYR A 18 -2.61 0.67 9.22
C TYR A 18 -1.68 -0.49 8.91
N ALA A 19 -0.48 -0.18 8.41
CA ALA A 19 0.50 -1.21 8.06
C ALA A 19 0.89 -2.05 9.28
N ARG A 20 1.14 -1.39 10.40
CA ARG A 20 1.51 -2.09 11.63
C ARG A 20 0.36 -2.92 12.18
N TRP A 21 -0.86 -2.41 12.07
CA TRP A 21 -2.04 -3.15 12.50
C TRP A 21 -2.26 -4.38 11.64
N ILE A 22 -2.17 -4.22 10.32
CA ILE A 22 -2.32 -5.33 9.39
C ILE A 22 -1.24 -6.40 9.64
N ALA A 23 0.00 -5.95 9.83
CA ALA A 23 1.11 -6.87 10.10
C ALA A 23 0.87 -7.66 11.39
N ARG A 24 0.34 -7.01 12.41
CA ARG A 24 0.02 -7.69 13.67
C ARG A 24 -1.05 -8.74 13.45
N GLU A 25 -2.11 -8.40 12.70
CA GLU A 25 -3.19 -9.34 12.43
C GLU A 25 -2.72 -10.52 11.60
N LEU A 26 -1.75 -10.31 10.70
CA LEU A 26 -1.20 -11.37 9.87
C LEU A 26 -0.02 -12.08 10.52
N SER A 27 0.39 -11.64 11.69
CA SER A 27 1.56 -12.16 12.40
C SER A 27 2.81 -12.13 11.52
N CYS A 28 3.05 -10.98 10.90
CA CYS A 28 4.19 -10.80 10.00
C CYS A 28 4.88 -9.46 10.26
N PRO A 29 6.10 -9.27 9.71
CA PRO A 29 6.82 -8.01 9.90
C PRO A 29 6.28 -6.90 9.04
N ALA A 30 6.54 -5.67 9.46
CA ALA A 30 6.23 -4.46 8.70
C ALA A 30 7.49 -3.61 8.59
N PHE A 31 7.74 -3.08 7.39
CA PHE A 31 8.93 -2.27 7.12
C PHE A 31 8.57 -0.99 6.35
N PRO A 32 9.18 0.15 6.71
CA PRO A 32 9.13 1.30 5.82
C PRO A 32 9.80 0.93 4.49
N VAL A 33 9.26 1.40 3.39
CA VAL A 33 9.80 1.05 2.07
C VAL A 33 11.28 1.43 1.93
N LYS A 34 11.68 2.51 2.57
CA LYS A 34 13.07 2.98 2.50
C LYS A 34 14.06 2.04 3.14
N SER A 35 13.64 1.26 4.12
CA SER A 35 14.54 0.36 4.83
C SER A 35 14.38 -1.11 4.43
N PHE A 36 13.44 -1.41 3.54
CA PHE A 36 13.24 -2.78 3.10
C PHE A 36 14.29 -3.16 2.04
N GLN A 37 14.92 -4.32 2.22
CA GLN A 37 15.90 -4.82 1.28
C GLN A 37 15.18 -5.62 0.19
N VAL A 38 15.34 -5.20 -1.07
CA VAL A 38 14.66 -5.82 -2.20
C VAL A 38 14.97 -7.32 -2.30
N ARG A 39 16.19 -7.71 -1.98
CA ARG A 39 16.58 -9.13 -2.01
C ARG A 39 15.75 -9.99 -1.07
N ASP A 40 15.20 -9.39 -0.02
CA ASP A 40 14.39 -10.12 0.96
C ASP A 40 13.00 -10.46 0.44
N LEU A 41 12.60 -9.92 -0.71
CA LEU A 41 11.33 -10.28 -1.34
C LEU A 41 11.24 -11.79 -1.60
N GLU A 42 12.37 -12.45 -1.83
CA GLU A 42 12.38 -13.89 -2.07
C GLU A 42 11.84 -14.69 -0.90
N ASP A 43 11.90 -14.13 0.30
CA ASP A 43 11.46 -14.81 1.51
C ASP A 43 9.95 -14.78 1.70
N TYR A 44 9.22 -14.04 0.85
CA TYR A 44 7.80 -13.79 1.06
C TYR A 44 6.97 -14.16 -0.16
N ASP A 45 5.79 -14.72 0.10
CA ASP A 45 4.84 -15.09 -0.96
C ASP A 45 3.76 -14.04 -1.15
N THR A 46 3.45 -13.31 -0.09
CA THR A 46 2.43 -12.27 -0.10
C THR A 46 3.05 -10.95 0.33
N ILE A 47 2.90 -9.96 -0.53
CA ILE A 47 3.42 -8.62 -0.28
C ILE A 47 2.23 -7.68 -0.12
N VAL A 48 2.13 -7.08 1.05
CA VAL A 48 1.13 -6.02 1.29
C VAL A 48 1.87 -4.70 1.26
N TYR A 49 1.54 -3.86 0.29
CA TYR A 49 2.12 -2.53 0.21
C TYR A 49 1.08 -1.50 0.56
N GLY A 50 1.41 -0.62 1.49
CA GLY A 50 0.55 0.49 1.86
C GLY A 50 1.19 1.81 1.51
N GLY A 51 0.45 2.66 0.83
CA GLY A 51 0.97 3.95 0.44
C GLY A 51 -0.01 5.07 0.69
N SER A 52 0.49 6.18 1.24
CA SER A 52 -0.31 7.39 1.38
C SER A 52 -0.56 8.01 0.02
N LEU A 53 -1.78 8.51 -0.19
CA LEU A 53 -2.09 9.29 -1.38
C LEU A 53 -1.55 10.70 -1.18
N TYR A 54 -0.74 11.16 -2.12
CA TYR A 54 -0.12 12.47 -2.02
C TYR A 54 0.11 13.03 -3.42
N ALA A 55 -0.38 14.25 -3.65
CA ALA A 55 -0.18 14.95 -4.91
C ALA A 55 -0.58 14.13 -6.15
N GLY A 56 -1.67 13.39 -6.04
CA GLY A 56 -2.18 12.58 -7.15
C GLY A 56 -1.51 11.24 -7.34
N GLY A 57 -0.57 10.87 -6.48
CA GLY A 57 0.12 9.60 -6.57
C GLY A 57 0.12 8.86 -5.24
N VAL A 58 0.80 7.74 -5.22
CA VAL A 58 0.95 6.90 -4.03
C VAL A 58 2.40 6.97 -3.59
N VAL A 59 2.62 7.30 -2.32
CA VAL A 59 3.98 7.40 -1.79
C VAL A 59 4.67 6.05 -1.90
N GLY A 60 5.84 6.05 -2.56
CA GLY A 60 6.65 4.85 -2.70
C GLY A 60 6.18 3.89 -3.78
N ILE A 61 5.24 4.29 -4.64
CA ILE A 61 4.72 3.42 -5.70
C ILE A 61 5.84 2.88 -6.61
N ARG A 62 6.93 3.61 -6.70
CA ARG A 62 8.07 3.19 -7.51
C ARG A 62 8.63 1.84 -7.07
N PHE A 63 8.46 1.49 -5.80
CA PHE A 63 8.86 0.17 -5.31
C PHE A 63 8.16 -0.94 -6.08
N LEU A 64 6.84 -0.79 -6.30
CA LEU A 64 6.07 -1.77 -7.06
C LEU A 64 6.49 -1.79 -8.53
N LEU A 65 6.69 -0.61 -9.10
CA LEU A 65 7.07 -0.49 -10.51
C LEU A 65 8.45 -1.10 -10.77
N SER A 66 9.41 -0.78 -9.94
CA SER A 66 10.80 -1.22 -10.13
C SER A 66 10.98 -2.71 -9.91
N ASN A 67 10.10 -3.33 -9.12
CA ASN A 67 10.26 -4.73 -8.73
C ASN A 67 9.14 -5.62 -9.28
N TRP A 68 8.40 -5.13 -10.26
CA TRP A 68 7.22 -5.86 -10.74
C TRP A 68 7.54 -7.24 -11.31
N GLU A 69 8.70 -7.39 -11.94
CA GLU A 69 9.08 -8.70 -12.47
C GLU A 69 9.06 -9.77 -11.37
N VAL A 70 9.61 -9.46 -10.21
CA VAL A 70 9.59 -10.37 -9.07
C VAL A 70 8.21 -10.45 -8.44
N LEU A 71 7.58 -9.30 -8.25
CA LEU A 71 6.29 -9.20 -7.57
C LEU A 71 5.17 -9.87 -8.35
N SER A 72 5.26 -9.90 -9.68
CA SER A 72 4.21 -10.49 -10.52
C SER A 72 3.99 -11.97 -10.25
N ARG A 73 4.96 -12.64 -9.64
CA ARG A 73 4.86 -14.07 -9.29
C ARG A 73 4.30 -14.29 -7.88
N LYS A 74 3.96 -13.23 -7.19
CA LYS A 74 3.53 -13.27 -5.80
C LYS A 74 2.13 -12.68 -5.69
N LYS A 75 1.50 -12.89 -4.55
CA LYS A 75 0.25 -12.21 -4.25
C LYS A 75 0.59 -10.81 -3.76
N VAL A 76 0.11 -9.81 -4.47
CA VAL A 76 0.37 -8.41 -4.14
C VAL A 76 -0.94 -7.73 -3.77
N ILE A 77 -0.95 -7.13 -2.60
CA ILE A 77 -2.09 -6.35 -2.09
C ILE A 77 -1.58 -4.93 -1.91
N LEU A 78 -2.30 -3.99 -2.49
CA LEU A 78 -1.99 -2.56 -2.34
C LEU A 78 -3.14 -1.90 -1.61
N PHE A 79 -2.86 -1.26 -0.48
CA PHE A 79 -3.84 -0.38 0.12
C PHE A 79 -3.36 1.05 0.05
N THR A 80 -4.29 1.95 -0.23
CA THR A 80 -4.01 3.38 -0.25
C THR A 80 -4.64 4.02 0.97
N CYS A 81 -4.03 5.09 1.46
CA CYS A 81 -4.57 5.88 2.55
C CYS A 81 -4.71 7.31 2.10
N GLY A 82 -5.92 7.84 2.18
CA GLY A 82 -6.18 9.22 1.78
C GLY A 82 -7.29 9.84 2.60
N LEU A 83 -7.52 11.13 2.39
CA LEU A 83 -8.54 11.87 3.11
C LEU A 83 -9.95 11.57 2.59
N ALA A 84 -10.05 11.17 1.33
CA ALA A 84 -11.33 10.93 0.71
C ALA A 84 -12.02 9.71 1.31
N ASP A 85 -13.35 9.80 1.43
CA ASP A 85 -14.15 8.72 1.98
C ASP A 85 -14.22 7.56 0.96
N PRO A 86 -13.68 6.38 1.29
CA PRO A 86 -13.72 5.24 0.37
C PRO A 86 -15.10 4.61 0.22
N ALA A 87 -16.07 5.02 1.03
CA ALA A 87 -17.46 4.58 0.85
C ALA A 87 -18.13 5.32 -0.31
N ASP A 88 -17.56 6.43 -0.76
CA ASP A 88 -18.08 7.17 -1.90
C ASP A 88 -17.48 6.58 -3.18
N PRO A 89 -18.31 6.00 -4.09
CA PRO A 89 -17.79 5.38 -5.30
C PRO A 89 -17.03 6.34 -6.21
N ASP A 90 -17.37 7.63 -6.21
CA ASP A 90 -16.66 8.61 -7.02
C ASP A 90 -15.22 8.78 -6.56
N ASN A 91 -15.00 8.74 -5.25
CA ASN A 91 -13.65 8.83 -4.70
C ASN A 91 -12.82 7.61 -5.08
N VAL A 92 -13.40 6.42 -5.00
CA VAL A 92 -12.72 5.19 -5.41
C VAL A 92 -12.39 5.22 -6.89
N SER A 93 -13.30 5.71 -7.72
CA SER A 93 -13.07 5.83 -9.16
C SER A 93 -11.92 6.78 -9.46
N HIS A 94 -11.82 7.89 -8.74
CA HIS A 94 -10.73 8.84 -8.91
C HIS A 94 -9.39 8.23 -8.52
N ILE A 95 -9.35 7.48 -7.42
CA ILE A 95 -8.13 6.82 -6.97
C ILE A 95 -7.68 5.79 -8.01
N ARG A 96 -8.61 4.97 -8.51
CA ARG A 96 -8.28 3.97 -9.51
C ARG A 96 -7.80 4.60 -10.81
N ALA A 97 -8.43 5.69 -11.23
CA ALA A 97 -8.00 6.41 -12.43
C ALA A 97 -6.59 6.99 -12.25
N SER A 98 -6.31 7.50 -11.07
CA SER A 98 -4.97 8.01 -10.76
C SER A 98 -3.93 6.89 -10.78
N LEU A 99 -4.25 5.75 -10.18
CA LEU A 99 -3.35 4.60 -10.16
C LEU A 99 -3.09 4.06 -11.57
N SER A 100 -4.09 4.08 -12.44
CA SER A 100 -3.94 3.55 -13.79
C SER A 100 -2.98 4.38 -14.64
N LYS A 101 -2.64 5.58 -14.20
CA LYS A 101 -1.61 6.38 -14.86
C LYS A 101 -0.20 5.93 -14.51
N SER A 102 -0.04 5.32 -13.34
CA SER A 102 1.26 4.85 -12.84
C SER A 102 1.45 3.36 -13.04
N LEU A 103 0.39 2.59 -12.87
CA LEU A 103 0.43 1.14 -12.96
C LEU A 103 -0.04 0.68 -14.34
N SER A 104 0.64 -0.30 -14.91
CA SER A 104 0.22 -0.87 -16.19
C SER A 104 -1.12 -1.59 -16.06
N PRO A 105 -1.83 -1.85 -17.17
CA PRO A 105 -3.05 -2.65 -17.11
C PRO A 105 -2.82 -4.03 -16.51
N GLU A 106 -1.67 -4.64 -16.76
CA GLU A 106 -1.32 -5.93 -16.15
C GLU A 106 -1.27 -5.81 -14.63
N MET A 107 -0.59 -4.79 -14.14
CA MET A 107 -0.49 -4.57 -12.70
C MET A 107 -1.86 -4.29 -12.08
N MET A 108 -2.68 -3.48 -12.74
CA MET A 108 -4.02 -3.17 -12.25
C MET A 108 -4.89 -4.42 -12.12
N ARG A 109 -4.70 -5.39 -13.00
CA ARG A 109 -5.46 -6.65 -12.94
C ARG A 109 -4.91 -7.59 -11.88
N ALA A 110 -3.59 -7.59 -11.70
CA ALA A 110 -2.93 -8.55 -10.81
C ALA A 110 -2.94 -8.13 -9.34
N ILE A 111 -2.93 -6.83 -9.08
CA ILE A 111 -2.84 -6.31 -7.70
C ILE A 111 -4.23 -6.22 -7.09
N HIS A 112 -4.35 -6.70 -5.85
CA HIS A 112 -5.58 -6.55 -5.06
C HIS A 112 -5.56 -5.16 -4.42
N LEU A 113 -6.52 -4.32 -4.80
CA LEU A 113 -6.56 -2.92 -4.37
C LEU A 113 -7.57 -2.71 -3.25
N TYR A 114 -7.15 -1.98 -2.24
CA TYR A 114 -8.02 -1.53 -1.14
C TYR A 114 -7.72 -0.06 -0.85
N HIS A 115 -8.75 0.66 -0.46
CA HIS A 115 -8.61 2.09 -0.15
C HIS A 115 -9.09 2.33 1.27
N LEU A 116 -8.22 2.89 2.09
CA LEU A 116 -8.50 3.15 3.49
C LEU A 116 -8.53 4.65 3.73
N ARG A 117 -9.37 5.06 4.67
CA ARG A 117 -9.45 6.46 5.01
C ARG A 117 -8.42 6.77 6.08
N GLY A 118 -7.40 7.53 5.70
CA GLY A 118 -6.46 8.11 6.62
C GLY A 118 -6.83 9.54 6.86
N GLY A 119 -5.85 10.35 7.12
CA GLY A 119 -6.02 11.76 7.18
C GLY A 119 -6.03 12.28 8.61
N ILE A 120 -6.58 13.46 8.77
CA ILE A 120 -6.52 14.19 10.03
C ILE A 120 -7.80 13.95 10.80
N ASP A 121 -7.68 13.21 11.87
CA ASP A 121 -8.76 13.07 12.85
C ASP A 121 -8.46 14.01 14.00
N TYR A 122 -9.09 15.16 13.98
CA TYR A 122 -8.80 16.18 14.97
C TYR A 122 -9.12 15.75 16.40
N GLY A 123 -10.07 14.86 16.55
CA GLY A 123 -10.39 14.31 17.87
C GLY A 123 -9.32 13.40 18.40
N ARG A 124 -8.42 12.95 17.54
CA ARG A 124 -7.36 12.03 17.90
C ARG A 124 -5.97 12.61 17.76
N LEU A 125 -5.88 13.87 17.44
CA LEU A 125 -4.58 14.50 17.24
C LEU A 125 -3.78 14.64 18.52
N ASN A 126 -4.36 14.33 19.64
CA ASN A 126 -3.65 14.30 20.90
C ASN A 126 -2.91 12.99 21.09
N PHE A 127 -2.88 12.20 20.11
CA PHE A 127 -2.05 11.04 20.15
C PHE A 127 -0.61 11.38 19.79
#